data_ce8db8d2a2723d38935e86432c321bef
#
_entry.id   ce8db8d2a2723d38935e86432c321bef
#
_cell.length_a   1.000
_cell.length_b   1.000
_cell.length_c   1.000
_cell.angle_alpha   90.00
_cell.angle_beta   90.00
_cell.angle_gamma   90.00
#
_symmetry.space_group_name_H-M   'P 1'
#
loop_
_entity.id
_entity.type
_entity.pdbx_description
1 polymer ?
#
loop_
_entity_poly.entity_id
_entity_poly.type
_entity_poly.pdbx_seq_one_letter_code
_entity_poly.pdbx_strand_id
1 'polypeptide(L)'
;MLPKKNKGVFVVDIAGSTSSGIRQDLAKGFRDGIPIALGYLAVSFSLGISAKNAGLTAFQSFLISAFCNASAGEYAGFTSIGAGASYWELALVTFITNARYLLMSCAMSQRTRPGYLSPFYSYGAMLAALPCWSVGTALGTIAGNLLPLRLVSAFSVALYGMFLAVIIPPAKKNKVVGGLVILGFLLSWGASVLPLISALSGGTRTILLTVILSAGAAVLFPRTESEAEEAKEVSDHGA
;
A
#
# COMPACT_ATOMS: atom_id res chain seq x y z
N MET A 1 -38.26 22.43 20.61
CA MET A 1 -38.24 20.96 20.76
C MET A 1 -37.37 20.42 19.70
N LEU A 2 -36.05 20.24 20.01
CA LEU A 2 -35.03 19.78 19.05
C LEU A 2 -35.04 18.25 19.01
N PRO A 3 -34.93 17.60 17.84
CA PRO A 3 -34.93 16.14 17.77
C PRO A 3 -33.63 15.58 18.35
N LYS A 4 -33.74 14.61 19.23
CA LYS A 4 -32.64 13.83 19.84
C LYS A 4 -31.77 13.22 18.74
N LYS A 5 -30.50 13.58 18.75
CA LYS A 5 -29.44 12.96 17.93
C LYS A 5 -29.23 11.51 18.39
N ASN A 6 -29.88 10.58 17.70
CA ASN A 6 -29.65 9.15 17.91
C ASN A 6 -28.20 8.83 17.51
N LYS A 7 -27.37 8.45 18.47
CA LYS A 7 -26.07 7.82 18.23
C LYS A 7 -26.33 6.38 17.74
N GLY A 8 -26.72 6.25 16.47
CA GLY A 8 -26.97 4.95 15.86
C GLY A 8 -25.67 4.26 15.53
N VAL A 9 -25.51 3.08 16.08
CA VAL A 9 -24.61 2.01 15.61
C VAL A 9 -24.72 1.94 14.09
N PHE A 10 -23.57 1.87 13.41
CA PHE A 10 -23.46 1.67 11.97
C PHE A 10 -24.06 0.31 11.59
N VAL A 11 -25.33 0.28 11.36
CA VAL A 11 -26.02 -0.84 10.71
C VAL A 11 -26.04 -0.48 9.23
N VAL A 12 -25.17 -1.13 8.45
CA VAL A 12 -25.28 -1.14 6.99
C VAL A 12 -26.65 -1.75 6.70
N ASP A 13 -27.61 -0.95 6.29
CA ASP A 13 -28.94 -1.42 5.91
C ASP A 13 -28.83 -2.14 4.55
N ILE A 14 -28.35 -3.40 4.61
CA ILE A 14 -28.26 -4.29 3.46
C ILE A 14 -29.67 -4.71 3.01
N ALA A 15 -30.66 -4.58 3.90
CA ALA A 15 -32.03 -5.05 3.66
C ALA A 15 -32.89 -4.06 2.84
N GLY A 16 -32.45 -2.80 2.69
CA GLY A 16 -33.22 -1.76 1.96
C GLY A 16 -32.82 -1.54 0.51
N SER A 17 -31.70 -2.12 0.04
CA SER A 17 -31.26 -1.96 -1.35
C SER A 17 -32.01 -2.94 -2.25
N THR A 18 -32.85 -2.40 -3.15
CA THR A 18 -33.47 -3.17 -4.25
C THR A 18 -32.36 -3.80 -5.10
N SER A 19 -32.57 -5.03 -5.57
CA SER A 19 -31.60 -5.76 -6.42
C SER A 19 -31.15 -4.97 -7.65
N SER A 20 -31.97 -4.04 -8.14
CA SER A 20 -31.63 -3.12 -9.23
C SER A 20 -30.62 -2.04 -8.77
N GLY A 21 -30.71 -1.53 -7.55
CA GLY A 21 -29.78 -0.56 -6.97
C GLY A 21 -28.39 -1.17 -6.75
N ILE A 22 -28.34 -2.38 -6.22
CA ILE A 22 -27.06 -3.14 -6.03
C ILE A 22 -26.33 -3.30 -7.35
N ARG A 23 -27.04 -3.73 -8.42
CA ARG A 23 -26.41 -3.93 -9.73
C ARG A 23 -25.91 -2.61 -10.34
N GLN A 24 -26.63 -1.52 -10.15
CA GLN A 24 -26.23 -0.20 -10.62
C GLN A 24 -24.99 0.30 -9.90
N ASP A 25 -24.93 0.19 -8.57
CA ASP A 25 -23.77 0.60 -7.77
C ASP A 25 -22.53 -0.23 -8.13
N LEU A 26 -22.69 -1.53 -8.27
CA LEU A 26 -21.59 -2.43 -8.65
C LEU A 26 -21.07 -2.12 -10.06
N ALA A 27 -21.96 -1.90 -11.03
CA ALA A 27 -21.58 -1.55 -12.38
C ALA A 27 -20.92 -0.17 -12.47
N LYS A 28 -21.41 0.80 -11.69
CA LYS A 28 -20.80 2.13 -11.57
C LYS A 28 -19.41 2.04 -10.96
N GLY A 29 -19.28 1.34 -9.81
CA GLY A 29 -17.99 1.12 -9.17
C GLY A 29 -16.98 0.43 -10.09
N PHE A 30 -17.42 -0.60 -10.84
CA PHE A 30 -16.57 -1.28 -11.80
C PHE A 30 -16.08 -0.33 -12.90
N ARG A 31 -16.98 0.47 -13.49
CA ARG A 31 -16.64 1.44 -14.52
C ARG A 31 -15.67 2.52 -14.03
N ASP A 32 -15.94 3.07 -12.85
CA ASP A 32 -15.11 4.12 -12.25
C ASP A 32 -13.77 3.55 -11.75
N GLY A 33 -13.70 2.23 -11.51
CA GLY A 33 -12.49 1.48 -11.17
C GLY A 33 -11.55 1.21 -12.36
N ILE A 34 -12.01 1.30 -13.61
CA ILE A 34 -11.18 1.00 -14.80
C ILE A 34 -9.91 1.86 -14.89
N PRO A 35 -9.94 3.19 -14.72
CA PRO A 35 -8.71 3.99 -14.73
C PRO A 35 -7.72 3.59 -13.64
N ILE A 36 -8.22 3.23 -12.46
CA ILE A 36 -7.41 2.73 -11.35
C ILE A 36 -6.79 1.38 -11.72
N ALA A 37 -7.57 0.49 -12.31
CA ALA A 37 -7.14 -0.83 -12.77
C ALA A 37 -6.00 -0.75 -13.79
N LEU A 38 -6.07 0.19 -14.75
CA LEU A 38 -5.01 0.43 -15.73
C LEU A 38 -3.73 0.95 -15.06
N GLY A 39 -3.84 1.85 -14.09
CA GLY A 39 -2.70 2.30 -13.29
C GLY A 39 -2.08 1.15 -12.48
N TYR A 40 -2.89 0.31 -11.89
CA TYR A 40 -2.47 -0.88 -11.16
C TYR A 40 -1.77 -1.89 -12.06
N LEU A 41 -2.26 -2.11 -13.27
CA LEU A 41 -1.61 -2.98 -14.26
C LEU A 41 -0.18 -2.53 -14.55
N ALA A 42 0.04 -1.24 -14.75
CA ALA A 42 1.37 -0.69 -15.04
C ALA A 42 2.34 -0.85 -13.86
N VAL A 43 1.88 -0.59 -12.64
CA VAL A 43 2.68 -0.73 -11.41
C VAL A 43 2.99 -2.20 -11.13
N SER A 44 1.99 -3.06 -11.16
CA SER A 44 2.14 -4.48 -10.88
C SER A 44 3.00 -5.20 -11.94
N PHE A 45 2.98 -4.73 -13.19
CA PHE A 45 3.91 -5.20 -14.22
C PHE A 45 5.37 -4.99 -13.81
N SER A 46 5.72 -3.82 -13.26
CA SER A 46 7.06 -3.55 -12.74
C SER A 46 7.42 -4.44 -11.54
N LEU A 47 6.44 -4.75 -10.68
CA LEU A 47 6.60 -5.71 -9.58
C LEU A 47 6.84 -7.13 -10.10
N GLY A 48 6.17 -7.53 -11.18
CA GLY A 48 6.39 -8.81 -11.84
C GLY A 48 7.81 -8.99 -12.34
N ILE A 49 8.44 -7.93 -12.83
CA ILE A 49 9.87 -7.95 -13.18
C ILE A 49 10.74 -8.22 -11.93
N SER A 50 10.41 -7.60 -10.79
CA SER A 50 11.11 -7.87 -9.53
C SER A 50 10.90 -9.30 -9.05
N ALA A 51 9.70 -9.85 -9.20
CA ALA A 51 9.39 -11.26 -8.92
C ALA A 51 10.23 -12.21 -9.79
N LYS A 52 10.39 -11.88 -11.07
CA LYS A 52 11.26 -12.62 -11.98
C LYS A 52 12.72 -12.61 -11.51
N ASN A 53 13.23 -11.46 -11.11
CA ASN A 53 14.60 -11.33 -10.60
C ASN A 53 14.81 -12.13 -9.30
N ALA A 54 13.75 -12.35 -8.52
CA ALA A 54 13.74 -13.22 -7.35
C ALA A 54 13.64 -14.73 -7.70
N GLY A 55 13.57 -15.09 -8.98
CA GLY A 55 13.51 -16.48 -9.44
C GLY A 55 12.10 -17.09 -9.43
N LEU A 56 11.06 -16.29 -9.25
CA LEU A 56 9.68 -16.76 -9.21
C LEU A 56 9.12 -17.05 -10.63
N THR A 57 8.27 -18.06 -10.71
CA THR A 57 7.48 -18.33 -11.92
C THR A 57 6.30 -17.36 -12.01
N ALA A 58 5.73 -17.19 -13.22
CA ALA A 58 4.56 -16.34 -13.42
C ALA A 58 3.34 -16.77 -12.58
N PHE A 59 3.15 -18.07 -12.39
CA PHE A 59 2.08 -18.60 -11.57
C PHE A 59 2.27 -18.31 -10.08
N GLN A 60 3.49 -18.47 -9.56
CA GLN A 60 3.83 -18.11 -8.18
C GLN A 60 3.64 -16.62 -7.95
N SER A 61 4.11 -15.79 -8.87
CA SER A 61 3.95 -14.32 -8.81
C SER A 61 2.48 -13.91 -8.82
N PHE A 62 1.67 -14.55 -9.68
CA PHE A 62 0.23 -14.34 -9.72
C PHE A 62 -0.43 -14.67 -8.37
N LEU A 63 -0.13 -15.83 -7.79
CA LEU A 63 -0.71 -16.24 -6.51
C LEU A 63 -0.30 -15.29 -5.37
N ILE A 64 0.99 -14.97 -5.27
CA ILE A 64 1.48 -14.04 -4.24
C ILE A 64 0.77 -12.68 -4.37
N SER A 65 0.68 -12.17 -5.60
CA SER A 65 0.04 -10.90 -5.88
C SER A 65 -1.47 -10.92 -5.59
N ALA A 66 -2.17 -12.02 -5.91
CA ALA A 66 -3.59 -12.17 -5.63
C ALA A 66 -3.91 -12.18 -4.12
N PHE A 67 -3.03 -12.76 -3.30
CA PHE A 67 -3.25 -12.84 -1.86
C PHE A 67 -2.67 -11.65 -1.08
N CYS A 68 -1.52 -11.11 -1.50
CA CYS A 68 -0.87 -10.00 -0.82
C CYS A 68 -1.49 -8.65 -1.20
N ASN A 69 -1.71 -8.44 -2.49
CA ASN A 69 -2.33 -7.24 -3.10
C ASN A 69 -1.83 -5.90 -2.52
N ALA A 70 -0.51 -5.79 -2.35
CA ALA A 70 0.12 -4.68 -1.64
C ALA A 70 1.51 -4.38 -2.23
N SER A 71 1.65 -3.30 -2.99
CA SER A 71 2.86 -2.95 -3.74
C SER A 71 4.17 -3.04 -2.93
N ALA A 72 4.21 -2.38 -1.77
CA ALA A 72 5.42 -2.38 -0.94
C ALA A 72 5.64 -3.73 -0.24
N GLY A 73 4.57 -4.41 0.19
CA GLY A 73 4.66 -5.74 0.79
C GLY A 73 5.11 -6.79 -0.21
N GLU A 74 4.60 -6.76 -1.43
CA GLU A 74 5.03 -7.66 -2.51
C GLU A 74 6.49 -7.41 -2.91
N TYR A 75 6.87 -6.14 -3.06
CA TYR A 75 8.26 -5.79 -3.37
C TYR A 75 9.22 -6.26 -2.28
N ALA A 76 8.89 -6.00 -1.00
CA ALA A 76 9.70 -6.47 0.13
C ALA A 76 9.74 -8.00 0.19
N GLY A 77 8.63 -8.67 -0.09
CA GLY A 77 8.54 -10.12 -0.19
C GLY A 77 9.45 -10.67 -1.31
N PHE A 78 9.33 -10.15 -2.52
CA PHE A 78 10.13 -10.61 -3.66
C PHE A 78 11.64 -10.40 -3.44
N THR A 79 12.02 -9.24 -2.88
CA THR A 79 13.44 -8.98 -2.56
C THR A 79 13.97 -9.90 -1.47
N SER A 80 13.16 -10.23 -0.45
CA SER A 80 13.52 -11.16 0.60
C SER A 80 13.65 -12.60 0.08
N ILE A 81 12.74 -13.04 -0.80
CA ILE A 81 12.82 -14.34 -1.48
C ILE A 81 14.09 -14.42 -2.32
N GLY A 82 14.38 -13.39 -3.12
CA GLY A 82 15.58 -13.33 -3.95
C GLY A 82 16.88 -13.33 -3.14
N ALA A 83 16.85 -12.83 -1.92
CA ALA A 83 17.96 -12.86 -0.96
C ALA A 83 18.08 -14.19 -0.18
N GLY A 84 17.18 -15.16 -0.40
CA GLY A 84 17.17 -16.43 0.32
C GLY A 84 16.73 -16.33 1.79
N ALA A 85 15.90 -15.34 2.12
CA ALA A 85 15.40 -15.14 3.48
C ALA A 85 14.59 -16.35 3.98
N SER A 86 14.60 -16.57 5.30
CA SER A 86 13.78 -17.60 5.92
C SER A 86 12.28 -17.26 5.84
N TYR A 87 11.42 -18.28 5.96
CA TYR A 87 9.95 -18.09 5.95
C TYR A 87 9.47 -17.14 7.06
N TRP A 88 10.09 -17.19 8.24
CA TRP A 88 9.76 -16.29 9.34
C TRP A 88 10.12 -14.85 9.04
N GLU A 89 11.29 -14.64 8.45
CA GLU A 89 11.73 -13.32 8.02
C GLU A 89 10.80 -12.76 6.94
N LEU A 90 10.44 -13.57 5.94
CA LEU A 90 9.51 -13.21 4.90
C LEU A 90 8.14 -12.82 5.48
N ALA A 91 7.61 -13.61 6.42
CA ALA A 91 6.33 -13.31 7.08
C ALA A 91 6.39 -11.99 7.85
N LEU A 92 7.45 -11.75 8.63
CA LEU A 92 7.62 -10.54 9.41
C LEU A 92 7.81 -9.30 8.54
N VAL A 93 8.64 -9.36 7.50
CA VAL A 93 8.84 -8.25 6.56
C VAL A 93 7.51 -7.88 5.91
N THR A 94 6.78 -8.86 5.40
CA THR A 94 5.50 -8.63 4.73
C THR A 94 4.48 -8.06 5.69
N PHE A 95 4.38 -8.58 6.91
CA PHE A 95 3.46 -8.10 7.94
C PHE A 95 3.76 -6.64 8.33
N ILE A 96 5.02 -6.32 8.65
CA ILE A 96 5.42 -4.98 9.08
C ILE A 96 5.21 -3.97 7.95
N THR A 97 5.58 -4.33 6.72
CA THR A 97 5.41 -3.44 5.56
C THR A 97 3.92 -3.18 5.26
N ASN A 98 3.06 -4.16 5.51
CA ASN A 98 1.61 -4.06 5.29
C ASN A 98 0.84 -3.50 6.48
N ALA A 99 1.44 -3.35 7.65
CA ALA A 99 0.81 -2.78 8.85
C ALA A 99 0.21 -1.37 8.59
N ARG A 100 0.79 -0.61 7.67
CA ARG A 100 0.27 0.68 7.20
C ARG A 100 -1.18 0.61 6.70
N TYR A 101 -1.61 -0.50 6.10
CA TYR A 101 -2.98 -0.66 5.60
C TYR A 101 -4.00 -0.75 6.72
N LEU A 102 -3.64 -1.36 7.86
CA LEU A 102 -4.47 -1.36 9.06
C LEU A 102 -4.67 0.08 9.58
N LEU A 103 -3.58 0.85 9.67
CA LEU A 103 -3.64 2.24 10.10
C LEU A 103 -4.45 3.11 9.11
N MET A 104 -4.28 2.91 7.81
CA MET A 104 -5.07 3.61 6.78
C MET A 104 -6.55 3.25 6.88
N SER A 105 -6.89 1.97 7.07
CA SER A 105 -8.28 1.53 7.20
C SER A 105 -8.95 2.15 8.42
N CYS A 106 -8.26 2.20 9.56
CA CYS A 106 -8.75 2.88 10.76
C CYS A 106 -8.95 4.38 10.53
N ALA A 107 -8.00 5.05 9.88
CA ALA A 107 -8.11 6.47 9.58
C ALA A 107 -9.24 6.79 8.59
N MET A 108 -9.44 5.94 7.57
CA MET A 108 -10.54 6.11 6.63
C MET A 108 -11.90 5.85 7.28
N SER A 109 -12.03 4.83 8.14
CA SER A 109 -13.29 4.55 8.83
C SER A 109 -13.76 5.70 9.72
N GLN A 110 -12.82 6.49 10.27
CA GLN A 110 -13.13 7.69 11.04
C GLN A 110 -13.56 8.89 10.18
N ARG A 111 -13.09 8.96 8.93
CA ARG A 111 -13.39 10.07 8.00
C ARG A 111 -14.63 9.84 7.16
N THR A 112 -14.99 8.57 6.92
CA THR A 112 -16.15 8.25 6.08
C THR A 112 -17.42 8.47 6.87
N ARG A 113 -18.28 9.41 6.43
CA ARG A 113 -19.61 9.61 7.03
C ARG A 113 -20.45 8.36 6.77
N PRO A 114 -21.18 7.84 7.78
CA PRO A 114 -22.08 6.70 7.59
C PRO A 114 -23.09 7.00 6.46
N GLY A 115 -23.19 6.09 5.49
CA GLY A 115 -24.17 6.18 4.40
C GLY A 115 -23.70 6.92 3.14
N TYR A 116 -22.46 7.42 3.06
CA TYR A 116 -22.00 8.20 1.91
C TYR A 116 -21.52 7.33 0.73
N LEU A 117 -21.09 6.09 0.97
CA LEU A 117 -20.67 5.17 -0.08
C LEU A 117 -21.36 3.82 0.09
N SER A 118 -22.02 3.36 -0.97
CA SER A 118 -22.55 2.01 -1.03
C SER A 118 -21.41 1.00 -0.99
N PRO A 119 -21.45 -0.05 -0.14
CA PRO A 119 -20.47 -1.13 -0.15
C PRO A 119 -20.35 -1.79 -1.52
N PHE A 120 -21.45 -1.90 -2.26
CA PHE A 120 -21.48 -2.51 -3.59
C PHE A 120 -20.72 -1.71 -4.64
N TYR A 121 -20.68 -0.37 -4.52
CA TYR A 121 -19.82 0.48 -5.32
C TYR A 121 -18.33 0.15 -5.11
N SER A 122 -17.92 0.02 -3.85
CA SER A 122 -16.54 -0.33 -3.50
C SER A 122 -16.19 -1.73 -4.00
N TYR A 123 -17.08 -2.71 -3.88
CA TYR A 123 -16.87 -4.05 -4.44
C TYR A 123 -16.75 -4.03 -5.96
N GLY A 124 -17.52 -3.19 -6.64
CA GLY A 124 -17.41 -2.99 -8.09
C GLY A 124 -16.03 -2.48 -8.50
N ALA A 125 -15.53 -1.46 -7.82
CA ALA A 125 -14.19 -0.91 -8.05
C ALA A 125 -13.08 -1.93 -7.76
N MET A 126 -13.21 -2.70 -6.68
CA MET A 126 -12.29 -3.78 -6.34
C MET A 126 -12.27 -4.88 -7.40
N LEU A 127 -13.44 -5.26 -7.92
CA LEU A 127 -13.56 -6.29 -8.95
C LEU A 127 -12.85 -5.89 -10.26
N ALA A 128 -12.74 -4.59 -10.56
CA ALA A 128 -11.93 -4.09 -11.67
C ALA A 128 -10.43 -4.08 -11.33
N ALA A 129 -10.06 -3.60 -10.14
CA ALA A 129 -8.69 -3.29 -9.78
C ALA A 129 -7.85 -4.53 -9.40
N LEU A 130 -8.41 -5.44 -8.57
CA LEU A 130 -7.67 -6.58 -8.03
C LEU A 130 -7.19 -7.58 -9.09
N PRO A 131 -8.03 -8.00 -10.07
CA PRO A 131 -7.57 -8.89 -11.12
C PRO A 131 -6.47 -8.26 -11.98
N CYS A 132 -6.59 -6.95 -12.29
CA CYS A 132 -5.57 -6.24 -13.06
C CYS A 132 -4.23 -6.20 -12.35
N TRP A 133 -4.24 -6.09 -11.01
CA TRP A 133 -3.03 -6.15 -10.20
C TRP A 133 -2.32 -7.50 -10.34
N SER A 134 -3.01 -8.60 -10.09
CA SER A 134 -2.43 -9.95 -10.14
C SER A 134 -2.02 -10.36 -11.55
N VAL A 135 -2.83 -10.02 -12.56
CA VAL A 135 -2.52 -10.27 -13.98
C VAL A 135 -1.30 -9.44 -14.40
N GLY A 136 -1.22 -8.17 -13.99
CA GLY A 136 -0.07 -7.32 -14.29
C GLY A 136 1.23 -7.88 -13.73
N THR A 137 1.24 -8.38 -12.49
CA THR A 137 2.41 -9.03 -11.89
C THR A 137 2.82 -10.28 -12.68
N ALA A 138 1.87 -11.14 -13.05
CA ALA A 138 2.15 -12.32 -13.86
C ALA A 138 2.72 -11.97 -15.24
N LEU A 139 2.12 -10.98 -15.92
CA LEU A 139 2.60 -10.49 -17.20
C LEU A 139 4.01 -9.90 -17.10
N GLY A 140 4.29 -9.14 -16.04
CA GLY A 140 5.63 -8.60 -15.78
C GLY A 140 6.67 -9.68 -15.55
N THR A 141 6.31 -10.77 -14.87
CA THR A 141 7.19 -11.94 -14.67
C THR A 141 7.49 -12.65 -15.99
N ILE A 142 6.49 -12.82 -16.86
CA ILE A 142 6.65 -13.39 -18.20
C ILE A 142 7.52 -12.47 -19.07
N ALA A 143 7.17 -11.18 -19.10
CA ALA A 143 7.86 -10.18 -19.90
C ALA A 143 9.33 -9.98 -19.47
N GLY A 144 9.63 -10.13 -18.18
CA GLY A 144 10.99 -10.08 -17.66
C GLY A 144 11.96 -11.11 -18.30
N ASN A 145 11.41 -12.18 -18.91
CA ASN A 145 12.19 -13.14 -19.70
C ASN A 145 12.39 -12.70 -21.15
N LEU A 146 11.50 -11.89 -21.69
CA LEU A 146 11.43 -11.54 -23.11
C LEU A 146 12.00 -10.15 -23.41
N LEU A 147 12.00 -9.27 -22.41
CA LEU A 147 12.41 -7.87 -22.57
C LEU A 147 13.94 -7.73 -22.56
N PRO A 148 14.49 -6.84 -23.40
CA PRO A 148 15.90 -6.45 -23.32
C PRO A 148 16.23 -5.88 -21.92
N LEU A 149 17.45 -6.14 -21.45
CA LEU A 149 17.92 -5.72 -20.13
C LEU A 149 17.71 -4.21 -19.83
N ARG A 150 17.82 -3.38 -20.88
CA ARG A 150 17.58 -1.92 -20.76
C ARG A 150 16.14 -1.58 -20.35
N LEU A 151 15.16 -2.30 -20.90
CA LEU A 151 13.75 -2.09 -20.56
C LEU A 151 13.45 -2.63 -19.15
N VAL A 152 13.99 -3.79 -18.80
CA VAL A 152 13.89 -4.35 -17.44
C VAL A 152 14.42 -3.35 -16.41
N SER A 153 15.58 -2.75 -16.65
CA SER A 153 16.17 -1.73 -15.78
C SER A 153 15.28 -0.46 -15.69
N ALA A 154 14.72 -0.01 -16.82
CA ALA A 154 13.84 1.16 -16.84
C ALA A 154 12.57 0.93 -16.01
N PHE A 155 11.93 -0.24 -16.11
CA PHE A 155 10.76 -0.57 -15.28
C PHE A 155 11.11 -0.69 -13.79
N SER A 156 12.27 -1.23 -13.45
CA SER A 156 12.75 -1.28 -12.07
C SER A 156 12.92 0.13 -11.49
N VAL A 157 13.49 1.05 -12.25
CA VAL A 157 13.63 2.46 -11.85
C VAL A 157 12.25 3.13 -11.73
N ALA A 158 11.31 2.85 -12.63
CA ALA A 158 9.95 3.37 -12.57
C ALA A 158 9.22 2.96 -11.28
N LEU A 159 9.45 1.73 -10.80
CA LEU A 159 8.91 1.26 -9.52
C LEU A 159 9.40 2.13 -8.33
N TYR A 160 10.69 2.44 -8.27
CA TYR A 160 11.22 3.35 -7.25
C TYR A 160 10.63 4.76 -7.38
N GLY A 161 10.47 5.25 -8.62
CA GLY A 161 9.81 6.53 -8.90
C GLY A 161 8.39 6.58 -8.34
N MET A 162 7.62 5.50 -8.45
CA MET A 162 6.30 5.38 -7.84
C MET A 162 6.35 5.49 -6.32
N PHE A 163 7.28 4.81 -5.64
CA PHE A 163 7.41 4.92 -4.19
C PHE A 163 7.77 6.34 -3.77
N LEU A 164 8.67 7.01 -4.50
CA LEU A 164 9.00 8.42 -4.25
C LEU A 164 7.79 9.34 -4.45
N ALA A 165 6.99 9.11 -5.50
CA ALA A 165 5.78 9.88 -5.76
C ALA A 165 4.76 9.80 -4.61
N VAL A 166 4.69 8.69 -3.89
CA VAL A 166 3.83 8.52 -2.71
C VAL A 166 4.41 9.23 -1.47
N ILE A 167 5.74 9.24 -1.32
CA ILE A 167 6.42 9.76 -0.13
C ILE A 167 6.59 11.29 -0.18
N ILE A 168 6.85 11.86 -1.37
CA ILE A 168 7.16 13.29 -1.52
C ILE A 168 6.02 14.22 -1.08
N PRO A 169 4.73 13.99 -1.44
CA PRO A 169 3.65 14.90 -1.04
C PRO A 169 3.47 15.04 0.47
N PRO A 170 3.43 13.95 1.28
CA PRO A 170 3.38 14.06 2.73
C PRO A 170 4.62 14.74 3.33
N ALA A 171 5.82 14.43 2.79
CA ALA A 171 7.07 15.01 3.25
C ALA A 171 7.15 16.53 3.01
N LYS A 172 6.54 17.02 1.91
CA LYS A 172 6.44 18.46 1.64
C LYS A 172 5.45 19.16 2.58
N LYS A 173 4.37 18.50 2.97
CA LYS A 173 3.34 19.09 3.84
C LYS A 173 3.76 19.15 5.31
N ASN A 174 4.54 18.17 5.78
CA ASN A 174 4.97 18.07 7.17
C ASN A 174 6.49 17.91 7.26
N LYS A 175 7.15 18.91 7.88
CA LYS A 175 8.62 18.94 8.05
C LYS A 175 9.14 17.76 8.87
N VAL A 176 8.36 17.28 9.85
CA VAL A 176 8.72 16.11 10.65
C VAL A 176 8.76 14.85 9.78
N VAL A 177 7.75 14.66 8.93
CA VAL A 177 7.71 13.55 7.97
C VAL A 177 8.88 13.66 6.99
N GLY A 178 9.17 14.86 6.47
CA GLY A 178 10.32 15.10 5.59
C GLY A 178 11.65 14.74 6.27
N GLY A 179 11.83 15.15 7.52
CA GLY A 179 13.02 14.83 8.34
C GLY A 179 13.15 13.32 8.56
N LEU A 180 12.05 12.62 8.88
CA LEU A 180 12.04 11.17 9.07
C LEU A 180 12.37 10.42 7.77
N VAL A 181 11.91 10.90 6.62
CA VAL A 181 12.25 10.32 5.31
C VAL A 181 13.75 10.44 5.06
N ILE A 182 14.33 11.62 5.24
CA ILE A 182 15.79 11.86 5.07
C ILE A 182 16.57 10.98 6.05
N LEU A 183 16.17 10.93 7.32
CA LEU A 183 16.81 10.09 8.33
C LEU A 183 16.73 8.61 7.97
N GLY A 184 15.58 8.15 7.44
CA GLY A 184 15.40 6.79 6.95
C GLY A 184 16.35 6.42 5.83
N PHE A 185 16.55 7.30 4.85
CA PHE A 185 17.54 7.09 3.78
C PHE A 185 18.97 7.05 4.32
N LEU A 186 19.35 7.97 5.21
CA LEU A 186 20.68 8.02 5.81
C LEU A 186 20.97 6.78 6.64
N LEU A 187 20.02 6.35 7.47
CA LEU A 187 20.17 5.14 8.30
C LEU A 187 20.21 3.86 7.43
N SER A 188 19.39 3.80 6.38
CA SER A 188 19.41 2.68 5.44
C SER A 188 20.75 2.59 4.70
N TRP A 189 21.27 3.72 4.25
CA TRP A 189 22.59 3.79 3.62
C TRP A 189 23.70 3.43 4.62
N GLY A 190 23.69 4.01 5.82
CA GLY A 190 24.64 3.69 6.87
C GLY A 190 24.62 2.20 7.25
N ALA A 191 23.42 1.61 7.38
CA ALA A 191 23.25 0.18 7.64
C ALA A 191 23.79 -0.72 6.51
N SER A 192 23.85 -0.22 5.28
CA SER A 192 24.43 -0.98 4.16
C SER A 192 25.96 -0.95 4.12
N VAL A 193 26.57 0.11 4.68
CA VAL A 193 28.02 0.33 4.68
C VAL A 193 28.70 -0.25 5.92
N LEU A 194 28.01 -0.27 7.06
CA LEU A 194 28.56 -0.77 8.32
C LEU A 194 28.71 -2.31 8.28
N PRO A 195 29.93 -2.86 8.43
CA PRO A 195 30.19 -4.30 8.26
C PRO A 195 29.41 -5.18 9.23
N LEU A 196 29.12 -4.68 10.45
CA LEU A 196 28.36 -5.42 11.46
C LEU A 196 26.89 -5.57 11.10
N ILE A 197 26.29 -4.54 10.47
CA ILE A 197 24.87 -4.51 10.08
C ILE A 197 24.67 -5.06 8.67
N SER A 198 25.66 -4.93 7.81
CA SER A 198 25.63 -5.50 6.45
C SER A 198 25.60 -7.03 6.42
N ALA A 199 26.06 -7.68 7.51
CA ALA A 199 25.97 -9.12 7.69
C ALA A 199 24.53 -9.61 7.93
N LEU A 200 23.62 -8.71 8.35
CA LEU A 200 22.21 -9.03 8.50
C LEU A 200 21.53 -9.10 7.12
N SER A 201 20.54 -9.99 7.00
CA SER A 201 19.75 -10.07 5.78
C SER A 201 19.03 -8.74 5.48
N GLY A 202 18.76 -8.47 4.22
CA GLY A 202 18.08 -7.24 3.79
C GLY A 202 16.72 -7.04 4.45
N GLY A 203 15.98 -8.14 4.67
CA GLY A 203 14.69 -8.12 5.35
C GLY A 203 14.80 -7.73 6.82
N THR A 204 15.72 -8.37 7.57
CA THR A 204 15.96 -8.06 8.98
C THR A 204 16.37 -6.59 9.18
N ARG A 205 17.22 -6.05 8.29
CA ARG A 205 17.56 -4.61 8.31
C ARG A 205 16.35 -3.72 8.13
N THR A 206 15.49 -4.05 7.18
CA THR A 206 14.25 -3.29 6.91
C THR A 206 13.33 -3.31 8.14
N ILE A 207 13.13 -4.48 8.76
CA ILE A 207 12.34 -4.63 9.99
C ILE A 207 12.89 -3.73 11.10
N LEU A 208 14.18 -3.87 11.42
CA LEU A 208 14.82 -3.12 12.49
C LEU A 208 14.72 -1.61 12.28
N LEU A 209 15.08 -1.14 11.09
CA LEU A 209 15.01 0.29 10.76
C LEU A 209 13.59 0.83 10.83
N THR A 210 12.60 0.08 10.33
CA THR A 210 11.21 0.51 10.35
C THR A 210 10.70 0.61 11.79
N VAL A 211 10.96 -0.41 12.62
CA VAL A 211 10.50 -0.41 14.02
C VAL A 211 11.19 0.69 14.83
N ILE A 212 12.51 0.85 14.70
CA ILE A 212 13.28 1.87 15.44
C ILE A 212 12.83 3.28 15.03
N LEU A 213 12.70 3.54 13.72
CA LEU A 213 12.26 4.84 13.23
C LEU A 213 10.82 5.16 13.65
N SER A 214 9.92 4.17 13.54
CA SER A 214 8.52 4.36 13.90
C SER A 214 8.34 4.57 15.40
N ALA A 215 9.03 3.78 16.23
CA ALA A 215 9.01 3.93 17.69
C ALA A 215 9.65 5.27 18.11
N GLY A 216 10.79 5.62 17.54
CA GLY A 216 11.45 6.90 17.80
C GLY A 216 10.57 8.09 17.39
N ALA A 217 9.93 8.03 16.24
CA ALA A 217 9.00 9.08 15.80
C ALA A 217 7.78 9.20 16.71
N ALA A 218 7.21 8.09 17.17
CA ALA A 218 6.05 8.10 18.06
C ALA A 218 6.38 8.69 19.44
N VAL A 219 7.59 8.46 19.95
CA VAL A 219 8.03 8.98 21.25
C VAL A 219 8.45 10.46 21.16
N LEU A 220 9.18 10.83 20.09
CA LEU A 220 9.71 12.20 19.94
C LEU A 220 8.68 13.21 19.43
N PHE A 221 7.70 12.74 18.65
CA PHE A 221 6.67 13.58 18.04
C PHE A 221 5.26 12.99 18.28
N PRO A 222 4.82 12.88 19.57
CA PRO A 222 3.48 12.44 19.87
C PRO A 222 2.49 13.45 19.28
N ARG A 223 1.52 13.01 18.49
CA ARG A 223 0.43 13.87 18.04
C ARG A 223 -0.50 14.14 19.22
N THR A 224 -0.64 15.41 19.56
CA THR A 224 -1.64 15.88 20.52
C THR A 224 -3.04 15.76 19.90
N GLU A 225 -4.06 15.46 20.70
CA GLU A 225 -5.46 15.33 20.24
C GLU A 225 -5.96 16.61 19.54
N SER A 226 -5.47 17.80 19.91
CA SER A 226 -5.78 19.07 19.25
C SER A 226 -5.32 19.15 17.79
N GLU A 227 -4.14 18.62 17.46
CA GLU A 227 -3.66 18.58 16.07
C GLU A 227 -4.44 17.56 15.21
N ALA A 228 -5.00 16.53 15.85
CA ALA A 228 -5.87 15.57 15.17
C ALA A 228 -7.26 16.19 14.91
N GLU A 229 -7.74 17.11 15.76
CA GLU A 229 -8.98 17.86 15.58
C GLU A 229 -8.84 18.98 14.55
N GLU A 230 -7.76 19.75 14.56
CA GLU A 230 -7.47 20.76 13.53
C GLU A 230 -7.31 20.12 12.13
N ALA A 231 -6.66 18.96 12.04
CA ALA A 231 -6.59 18.22 10.77
C ALA A 231 -7.97 17.70 10.31
N LYS A 232 -8.92 17.50 11.22
CA LYS A 232 -10.32 17.19 10.91
C LYS A 232 -11.09 18.42 10.42
N GLU A 233 -10.92 19.58 11.05
CA GLU A 233 -11.59 20.83 10.67
C GLU A 233 -11.14 21.36 9.32
N VAL A 234 -9.82 21.33 9.04
CA VAL A 234 -9.28 21.74 7.72
C VAL A 234 -9.75 20.83 6.59
N SER A 235 -10.04 19.55 6.89
CA SER A 235 -10.62 18.61 5.92
C SER A 235 -12.13 18.84 5.71
N ASP A 236 -12.83 19.41 6.68
CA ASP A 236 -14.29 19.65 6.61
C ASP A 236 -14.65 20.99 5.92
N HIS A 237 -13.71 21.93 5.86
CA HIS A 237 -13.86 23.24 5.21
C HIS A 237 -13.27 23.31 3.78
N GLY A 238 -12.66 22.23 3.30
CA GLY A 238 -12.02 22.13 1.96
C GLY A 238 -12.78 21.27 0.96
N ALA A 239 -14.03 20.93 1.19
CA ALA A 239 -14.89 20.13 0.30
C ALA A 239 -16.10 20.92 -0.18
#